data_9e55d3790bfc8423d86dfc6af3fdd189
#
_entry.id   9e55d3790bfc8423d86dfc6af3fdd189
#
_cell.length_a   1.000
_cell.length_b   1.000
_cell.length_c   1.000
_cell.angle_alpha   90.00
_cell.angle_beta   90.00
_cell.angle_gamma   90.00
#
_symmetry.space_group_name_H-M   'P 1'
#
loop_
_entity.id
_entity.type
_entity.pdbx_description
1 polymer ?
#
loop_
_entity_poly.entity_id
_entity_poly.type
_entity_poly.pdbx_seq_one_letter_code
_entity_poly.pdbx_strand_id
1 'polypeptide(L)'
;MSEAMQLPQLEMADRVQEYIDTQANLDLLRFITCGSVDDGKSTLIGRMLYEAQLLFEDQVASLQQDSRRQGTQGGDIDFALLVDGLSAEREQGITIDVAYRFFATDHRKFIVADTPGHEQYTRNMVTGASTADVAVILVDAVNGILTQTRRHSFITSLLGIRHVVLAVNKMDLVNYDQVTFDTIVADFREFANSV
;
A
#
# COMPACT_ATOMS: atom_id res chain seq x y z
N MET A 1 10.41 -48.09 -22.76
CA MET A 1 10.84 -46.66 -22.75
C MET A 1 9.74 -45.72 -22.23
N SER A 2 8.88 -46.12 -21.32
CA SER A 2 7.72 -45.28 -20.87
C SER A 2 7.70 -44.93 -19.38
N GLU A 3 8.48 -45.57 -18.53
CA GLU A 3 8.40 -45.35 -17.08
C GLU A 3 9.26 -44.19 -16.53
N ALA A 4 10.38 -43.93 -17.20
CA ALA A 4 11.32 -42.88 -16.70
C ALA A 4 10.88 -41.44 -16.93
N MET A 5 9.82 -41.21 -17.75
CA MET A 5 9.29 -39.86 -18.04
C MET A 5 8.07 -39.46 -17.21
N GLN A 6 7.45 -40.41 -16.49
CA GLN A 6 6.24 -40.16 -15.68
C GLN A 6 6.54 -39.70 -14.25
N LEU A 7 7.63 -40.16 -13.63
CA LEU A 7 8.00 -39.80 -12.26
C LEU A 7 8.22 -38.30 -12.03
N PRO A 8 8.97 -37.56 -12.89
CA PRO A 8 9.16 -36.14 -12.70
C PRO A 8 7.88 -35.30 -12.89
N GLN A 9 6.92 -35.77 -13.70
CA GLN A 9 5.65 -35.09 -13.93
C GLN A 9 4.68 -35.28 -12.76
N LEU A 10 4.66 -36.46 -12.11
CA LEU A 10 3.88 -36.73 -10.93
C LEU A 10 4.39 -35.91 -9.73
N GLU A 11 5.69 -35.88 -9.49
CA GLU A 11 6.29 -35.02 -8.44
C GLU A 11 6.03 -33.53 -8.67
N MET A 12 6.01 -33.07 -9.92
CA MET A 12 5.68 -31.68 -10.24
C MET A 12 4.19 -31.40 -9.99
N ALA A 13 3.29 -32.33 -10.33
CA ALA A 13 1.85 -32.19 -10.09
C ALA A 13 1.54 -32.14 -8.58
N ASP A 14 2.17 -32.99 -7.79
CA ASP A 14 2.01 -33.02 -6.33
C ASP A 14 2.51 -31.73 -5.69
N ARG A 15 3.66 -31.21 -6.10
CA ARG A 15 4.20 -29.92 -5.64
C ARG A 15 3.32 -28.73 -6.01
N VAL A 16 2.75 -28.75 -7.22
CA VAL A 16 1.80 -27.71 -7.66
C VAL A 16 0.52 -27.78 -6.82
N GLN A 17 0.01 -28.99 -6.55
CA GLN A 17 -1.18 -29.16 -5.71
C GLN A 17 -0.93 -28.70 -4.27
N GLU A 18 0.20 -29.08 -3.68
CA GLU A 18 0.61 -28.63 -2.34
C GLU A 18 0.73 -27.09 -2.28
N TYR A 19 1.30 -26.46 -3.30
CA TYR A 19 1.37 -25.00 -3.40
C TYR A 19 -0.04 -24.37 -3.48
N ILE A 20 -0.92 -24.93 -4.31
CA ILE A 20 -2.31 -24.45 -4.44
C ILE A 20 -3.04 -24.58 -3.09
N ASP A 21 -2.91 -25.72 -2.43
CA ASP A 21 -3.57 -25.98 -1.15
C ASP A 21 -3.03 -25.06 -0.04
N THR A 22 -1.72 -24.82 -0.02
CA THR A 22 -1.09 -23.85 0.88
C THR A 22 -1.63 -22.45 0.62
N GLN A 23 -1.64 -22.04 -0.64
CA GLN A 23 -2.17 -20.71 -1.02
C GLN A 23 -3.68 -20.59 -0.74
N ALA A 24 -4.46 -21.65 -0.92
CA ALA A 24 -5.90 -21.62 -0.65
C ALA A 24 -6.22 -21.38 0.84
N ASN A 25 -5.37 -21.89 1.73
CA ASN A 25 -5.56 -21.83 3.18
C ASN A 25 -5.00 -20.56 3.84
N LEU A 26 -4.33 -19.68 3.10
CA LEU A 26 -3.84 -18.42 3.66
C LEU A 26 -4.99 -17.48 4.01
N ASP A 27 -4.93 -16.90 5.21
CA ASP A 27 -5.83 -15.84 5.65
C ASP A 27 -5.74 -14.61 4.74
N LEU A 28 -6.84 -13.90 4.58
CA LEU A 28 -6.93 -12.66 3.83
C LEU A 28 -7.04 -11.47 4.77
N LEU A 29 -6.20 -10.46 4.57
CA LEU A 29 -6.30 -9.18 5.24
C LEU A 29 -6.58 -8.08 4.20
N ARG A 30 -7.62 -7.29 4.44
CA ARG A 30 -7.94 -6.11 3.65
C ARG A 30 -7.51 -4.87 4.41
N PHE A 31 -6.73 -4.02 3.76
CA PHE A 31 -6.36 -2.76 4.38
C PHE A 31 -6.44 -1.59 3.40
N ILE A 32 -6.59 -0.41 3.95
CA ILE A 32 -6.66 0.85 3.21
C ILE A 32 -5.47 1.72 3.63
N THR A 33 -4.91 2.47 2.67
CA THR A 33 -3.97 3.55 2.98
C THR A 33 -4.71 4.88 3.06
N CYS A 34 -4.48 5.62 4.13
CA CYS A 34 -5.10 6.91 4.41
C CYS A 34 -4.03 7.94 4.74
N GLY A 35 -4.33 9.20 4.55
CA GLY A 35 -3.41 10.30 4.83
C GLY A 35 -3.63 11.45 3.86
N SER A 36 -2.84 12.50 4.00
CA SER A 36 -2.91 13.69 3.16
C SER A 36 -2.30 13.45 1.78
N VAL A 37 -2.44 14.41 0.89
CA VAL A 37 -1.72 14.41 -0.38
C VAL A 37 -0.22 14.44 -0.08
N ASP A 38 0.57 13.75 -0.87
CA ASP A 38 2.03 13.65 -0.77
C ASP A 38 2.58 12.95 0.51
N ASP A 39 1.73 12.35 1.35
CA ASP A 39 2.20 11.54 2.48
C ASP A 39 2.89 10.23 2.03
N GLY A 40 2.82 9.87 0.74
CA GLY A 40 3.51 8.71 0.14
C GLY A 40 2.69 7.42 0.14
N LYS A 41 1.35 7.50 0.11
CA LYS A 41 0.44 6.33 0.10
C LYS A 41 0.71 5.40 -1.07
N SER A 42 0.65 5.89 -2.31
CA SER A 42 0.89 5.11 -3.51
C SER A 42 2.33 4.59 -3.58
N THR A 43 3.29 5.37 -3.12
CA THR A 43 4.70 4.95 -3.02
C THR A 43 4.86 3.76 -2.07
N LEU A 44 4.21 3.79 -0.89
CA LEU A 44 4.24 2.68 0.06
C LEU A 44 3.65 1.40 -0.56
N ILE A 45 2.48 1.51 -1.20
CA ILE A 45 1.84 0.36 -1.85
C ILE A 45 2.73 -0.19 -2.98
N GLY A 46 3.23 0.67 -3.85
CA GLY A 46 4.13 0.27 -4.93
C GLY A 46 5.39 -0.42 -4.41
N ARG A 47 5.95 0.05 -3.29
CA ARG A 47 7.08 -0.60 -2.62
C ARG A 47 6.70 -1.97 -2.05
N MET A 48 5.53 -2.11 -1.42
CA MET A 48 5.05 -3.41 -0.93
C MET A 48 4.89 -4.43 -2.06
N LEU A 49 4.34 -4.01 -3.21
CA LEU A 49 4.20 -4.87 -4.39
C LEU A 49 5.56 -5.31 -4.94
N TYR A 50 6.52 -4.41 -4.97
CA TYR A 50 7.88 -4.70 -5.41
C TYR A 50 8.57 -5.70 -4.47
N GLU A 51 8.53 -5.48 -3.16
CA GLU A 51 9.14 -6.37 -2.15
C GLU A 51 8.47 -7.75 -2.10
N ALA A 52 7.16 -7.83 -2.40
CA ALA A 52 6.43 -9.08 -2.51
C ALA A 52 6.78 -9.88 -3.79
N GLN A 53 7.73 -9.40 -4.60
CA GLN A 53 8.22 -10.05 -5.83
C GLN A 53 7.11 -10.37 -6.84
N LEU A 54 6.05 -9.56 -6.88
CA LEU A 54 4.93 -9.75 -7.79
C LEU A 54 5.13 -9.10 -9.16
N LEU A 55 6.24 -8.39 -9.34
CA LEU A 55 6.55 -7.72 -10.58
C LEU A 55 7.44 -8.61 -11.44
N PHE A 56 7.04 -8.80 -12.68
CA PHE A 56 7.89 -9.43 -13.68
C PHE A 56 9.06 -8.52 -14.08
N GLU A 57 10.15 -9.10 -14.56
CA GLU A 57 11.36 -8.36 -14.93
C GLU A 57 11.10 -7.27 -15.97
N ASP A 58 10.20 -7.50 -16.92
CA ASP A 58 9.78 -6.52 -17.92
C ASP A 58 9.00 -5.35 -17.31
N GLN A 59 8.18 -5.59 -16.28
CA GLN A 59 7.48 -4.55 -15.55
C GLN A 59 8.45 -3.70 -14.74
N VAL A 60 9.44 -4.31 -14.11
CA VAL A 60 10.50 -3.58 -13.37
C VAL A 60 11.33 -2.72 -14.34
N ALA A 61 11.67 -3.26 -15.51
CA ALA A 61 12.41 -2.51 -16.54
C ALA A 61 11.59 -1.32 -17.08
N SER A 62 10.29 -1.53 -17.33
CA SER A 62 9.37 -0.45 -17.72
C SER A 62 9.26 0.62 -16.64
N LEU A 63 9.08 0.21 -15.39
CA LEU A 63 9.01 1.12 -14.24
C LEU A 63 10.27 1.98 -14.10
N GLN A 64 11.45 1.38 -14.27
CA GLN A 64 12.72 2.12 -14.25
C GLN A 64 12.80 3.15 -15.39
N GLN A 65 12.31 2.80 -16.59
CA GLN A 65 12.29 3.71 -17.70
C GLN A 65 11.29 4.86 -17.49
N ASP A 66 10.10 4.56 -16.98
CA ASP A 66 9.07 5.55 -16.70
C ASP A 66 9.49 6.47 -15.54
N SER A 67 10.13 5.92 -14.50
CA SER A 67 10.70 6.70 -13.39
C SER A 67 11.72 7.74 -13.86
N ARG A 68 12.54 7.40 -14.86
CA ARG A 68 13.51 8.35 -15.45
C ARG A 68 12.85 9.43 -16.28
N ARG A 69 11.66 9.17 -16.86
CA ARG A 69 10.95 10.11 -17.74
C ARG A 69 10.00 11.02 -17.00
N GLN A 70 9.29 10.47 -16.02
CA GLN A 70 8.15 11.12 -15.34
C GLN A 70 8.20 11.01 -13.82
N GLY A 71 9.19 10.28 -13.26
CA GLY A 71 9.29 10.08 -11.82
C GLY A 71 9.68 11.34 -11.06
N THR A 72 9.19 11.43 -9.83
CA THR A 72 9.41 12.56 -8.91
C THR A 72 10.58 12.33 -7.94
N GLN A 73 11.22 11.15 -7.98
CA GLN A 73 12.21 10.68 -6.99
C GLN A 73 13.69 10.93 -7.40
N GLY A 74 13.95 11.97 -8.22
CA GLY A 74 15.33 12.39 -8.48
C GLY A 74 16.24 11.38 -9.20
N GLY A 75 15.66 10.39 -9.88
CA GLY A 75 16.39 9.35 -10.64
C GLY A 75 16.28 7.95 -10.03
N ASP A 76 15.77 7.82 -8.82
CA ASP A 76 15.42 6.54 -8.21
C ASP A 76 14.10 6.01 -8.76
N ILE A 77 13.79 4.73 -8.48
CA ILE A 77 12.56 4.11 -8.91
C ILE A 77 11.37 4.79 -8.21
N ASP A 78 10.45 5.35 -8.98
CA ASP A 78 9.21 5.91 -8.48
C ASP A 78 8.12 4.81 -8.40
N PHE A 79 7.97 4.24 -7.23
CA PHE A 79 7.02 3.16 -6.98
C PHE A 79 5.55 3.59 -7.08
N ALA A 80 5.23 4.89 -6.99
CA ALA A 80 3.87 5.38 -7.16
C ALA A 80 3.34 5.08 -8.56
N LEU A 81 4.20 5.10 -9.58
CA LEU A 81 3.84 4.78 -10.97
C LEU A 81 3.30 3.36 -11.16
N LEU A 82 3.57 2.42 -10.23
CA LEU A 82 2.98 1.08 -10.25
C LEU A 82 1.49 1.07 -9.91
N VAL A 83 1.05 2.06 -9.15
CA VAL A 83 -0.31 2.12 -8.60
C VAL A 83 -1.18 3.04 -9.44
N ASP A 84 -0.62 4.09 -10.01
CA ASP A 84 -1.32 5.08 -10.82
C ASP A 84 -1.87 4.44 -12.10
N GLY A 85 -3.18 4.20 -12.12
CA GLY A 85 -3.87 3.48 -13.20
C GLY A 85 -4.42 4.37 -14.29
N LEU A 86 -4.88 5.58 -13.95
CA LEU A 86 -5.52 6.51 -14.86
C LEU A 86 -4.53 7.51 -15.45
N SER A 87 -4.69 7.84 -16.73
CA SER A 87 -3.87 8.89 -17.36
C SER A 87 -3.99 10.24 -16.64
N ALA A 88 -5.20 10.56 -16.15
CA ALA A 88 -5.46 11.77 -15.38
C ALA A 88 -4.74 11.78 -14.02
N GLU A 89 -4.57 10.64 -13.38
CA GLU A 89 -3.80 10.49 -12.13
C GLU A 89 -2.32 10.76 -12.38
N ARG A 90 -1.78 10.20 -13.46
CA ARG A 90 -0.38 10.41 -13.87
C ARG A 90 -0.09 11.86 -14.25
N GLU A 91 -1.02 12.52 -14.95
CA GLU A 91 -0.88 13.92 -15.35
C GLU A 91 -0.94 14.89 -14.16
N GLN A 92 -1.76 14.58 -13.16
CA GLN A 92 -1.97 15.42 -11.97
C GLN A 92 -1.10 15.04 -10.78
N GLY A 93 -0.50 13.83 -10.79
CA GLY A 93 0.29 13.29 -9.69
C GLY A 93 -0.54 13.01 -8.43
N ILE A 94 -1.84 12.74 -8.59
CA ILE A 94 -2.77 12.46 -7.46
C ILE A 94 -3.64 11.25 -7.77
N THR A 95 -3.94 10.47 -6.74
CA THR A 95 -4.95 9.41 -6.81
C THR A 95 -6.35 10.03 -6.83
N ILE A 96 -7.17 9.66 -7.80
CA ILE A 96 -8.55 10.15 -7.98
C ILE A 96 -9.56 9.10 -7.54
N ASP A 97 -9.40 7.86 -8.01
CA ASP A 97 -10.30 6.75 -7.71
C ASP A 97 -9.63 5.70 -6.81
N VAL A 98 -10.39 4.75 -6.30
CA VAL A 98 -9.86 3.65 -5.48
C VAL A 98 -9.24 2.60 -6.37
N ALA A 99 -7.95 2.35 -6.17
CA ALA A 99 -7.24 1.27 -6.82
C ALA A 99 -7.01 0.11 -5.85
N TYR A 100 -7.52 -1.07 -6.19
CA TYR A 100 -7.27 -2.28 -5.43
C TYR A 100 -6.06 -3.03 -5.99
N ARG A 101 -5.15 -3.43 -5.10
CA ARG A 101 -3.99 -4.26 -5.43
C ARG A 101 -3.97 -5.48 -4.54
N PHE A 102 -3.47 -6.57 -5.10
CA PHE A 102 -3.43 -7.87 -4.44
C PHE A 102 -1.98 -8.32 -4.34
N PHE A 103 -1.59 -8.80 -3.19
CA PHE A 103 -0.30 -9.45 -3.01
C PHE A 103 -0.40 -10.51 -1.91
N ALA A 104 0.58 -11.40 -1.87
CA ALA A 104 0.69 -12.43 -0.86
C ALA A 104 2.12 -12.54 -0.37
N THR A 105 2.25 -12.94 0.88
CA THR A 105 3.49 -13.45 1.46
C THR A 105 3.32 -14.94 1.74
N ASP A 106 4.35 -15.60 2.23
CA ASP A 106 4.26 -17.00 2.63
C ASP A 106 3.26 -17.26 3.77
N HIS A 107 2.81 -16.19 4.45
CA HIS A 107 1.97 -16.30 5.64
C HIS A 107 0.56 -15.76 5.46
N ARG A 108 0.32 -14.87 4.49
CA ARG A 108 -0.97 -14.19 4.34
C ARG A 108 -1.18 -13.58 2.97
N LYS A 109 -2.44 -13.52 2.55
CA LYS A 109 -2.90 -12.73 1.39
C LYS A 109 -3.33 -11.35 1.83
N PHE A 110 -3.13 -10.38 0.94
CA PHE A 110 -3.48 -8.99 1.18
C PHE A 110 -4.27 -8.41 0.01
N ILE A 111 -5.26 -7.61 0.37
CA ILE A 111 -5.89 -6.65 -0.55
C ILE A 111 -5.63 -5.27 0.02
N VAL A 112 -4.95 -4.42 -0.74
CA VAL A 112 -4.77 -3.02 -0.38
C VAL A 112 -5.61 -2.14 -1.29
N ALA A 113 -6.34 -1.20 -0.68
CA ALA A 113 -7.03 -0.14 -1.38
C ALA A 113 -6.17 1.13 -1.30
N ASP A 114 -5.65 1.59 -2.43
CA ASP A 114 -5.07 2.93 -2.54
C ASP A 114 -6.20 3.94 -2.64
N THR A 115 -6.14 4.97 -1.82
CA THR A 115 -7.21 5.97 -1.73
C THR A 115 -6.69 7.38 -1.88
N PRO A 116 -7.52 8.25 -2.51
CA PRO A 116 -7.14 9.63 -2.69
C PRO A 116 -6.91 10.34 -1.36
N GLY A 117 -5.85 11.16 -1.30
CA GLY A 117 -5.56 12.05 -0.18
C GLY A 117 -6.30 13.38 -0.24
N HIS A 118 -6.81 13.75 -1.41
CA HIS A 118 -7.43 15.05 -1.64
C HIS A 118 -8.86 15.13 -1.12
N GLU A 119 -9.22 16.24 -0.50
CA GLU A 119 -10.52 16.48 0.11
C GLU A 119 -11.71 16.22 -0.83
N GLN A 120 -11.59 16.61 -2.09
CA GLN A 120 -12.65 16.46 -3.09
C GLN A 120 -13.01 15.00 -3.37
N TYR A 121 -12.09 14.08 -3.13
CA TYR A 121 -12.25 12.65 -3.39
C TYR A 121 -12.52 11.82 -2.12
N THR A 122 -12.88 12.46 -1.01
CA THR A 122 -13.21 11.76 0.26
C THR A 122 -14.26 10.67 0.08
N ARG A 123 -15.21 10.83 -0.86
CA ARG A 123 -16.22 9.80 -1.17
C ARG A 123 -15.59 8.49 -1.66
N ASN A 124 -14.56 8.59 -2.50
CA ASN A 124 -13.84 7.42 -3.00
C ASN A 124 -13.06 6.75 -1.87
N MET A 125 -12.44 7.53 -0.97
CA MET A 125 -11.80 7.01 0.24
C MET A 125 -12.80 6.20 1.10
N VAL A 126 -14.03 6.69 1.32
CA VAL A 126 -15.08 5.96 2.06
C VAL A 126 -15.40 4.63 1.37
N THR A 127 -15.46 4.60 0.04
CA THR A 127 -15.70 3.36 -0.72
C THR A 127 -14.61 2.33 -0.46
N GLY A 128 -13.33 2.71 -0.52
CA GLY A 128 -12.20 1.82 -0.22
C GLY A 128 -12.20 1.34 1.24
N ALA A 129 -12.54 2.24 2.17
CA ALA A 129 -12.56 1.95 3.60
C ALA A 129 -13.67 0.98 4.02
N SER A 130 -14.80 0.95 3.30
CA SER A 130 -15.99 0.19 3.70
C SER A 130 -15.78 -1.33 3.81
N THR A 131 -14.74 -1.86 3.19
CA THR A 131 -14.42 -3.29 3.18
C THR A 131 -13.11 -3.63 3.88
N ALA A 132 -12.44 -2.63 4.47
CA ALA A 132 -11.13 -2.80 5.07
C ALA A 132 -11.21 -3.28 6.52
N ASP A 133 -10.31 -4.18 6.89
CA ASP A 133 -10.13 -4.69 8.25
C ASP A 133 -9.16 -3.79 9.05
N VAL A 134 -8.22 -3.15 8.35
CA VAL A 134 -7.16 -2.31 8.92
C VAL A 134 -7.04 -1.00 8.13
N ALA A 135 -6.78 0.10 8.82
CA ALA A 135 -6.38 1.36 8.20
C ALA A 135 -4.90 1.67 8.50
N VAL A 136 -4.14 1.89 7.45
CA VAL A 136 -2.76 2.40 7.54
C VAL A 136 -2.82 3.91 7.33
N ILE A 137 -2.62 4.66 8.39
CA ILE A 137 -2.63 6.13 8.37
C ILE A 137 -1.19 6.60 8.16
N LEU A 138 -0.92 7.19 7.00
CA LEU A 138 0.39 7.77 6.71
C LEU A 138 0.43 9.22 7.19
N VAL A 139 1.59 9.60 7.71
CA VAL A 139 1.92 10.95 8.14
C VAL A 139 3.32 11.28 7.64
N ASP A 140 3.46 12.37 6.92
CA ASP A 140 4.76 12.93 6.55
C ASP A 140 5.44 13.50 7.80
N ALA A 141 6.66 13.04 8.10
CA ALA A 141 7.41 13.44 9.29
C ALA A 141 7.70 14.95 9.35
N VAL A 142 7.79 15.61 8.19
CA VAL A 142 8.03 17.07 8.11
C VAL A 142 6.77 17.86 8.46
N ASN A 143 5.61 17.38 7.98
CA ASN A 143 4.35 18.11 8.10
C ASN A 143 3.55 17.75 9.35
N GLY A 144 3.80 16.57 9.95
CA GLY A 144 3.04 16.05 11.07
C GLY A 144 1.57 15.78 10.73
N ILE A 145 0.70 15.80 11.74
CA ILE A 145 -0.71 15.45 11.60
C ILE A 145 -1.52 16.60 11.02
N LEU A 146 -1.92 16.46 9.76
CA LEU A 146 -2.70 17.45 9.04
C LEU A 146 -4.22 17.23 9.22
N THR A 147 -5.01 18.22 8.79
CA THR A 147 -6.48 18.17 8.84
C THR A 147 -7.04 16.96 8.08
N GLN A 148 -6.45 16.59 6.94
CA GLN A 148 -6.88 15.42 6.17
C GLN A 148 -6.56 14.12 6.88
N THR A 149 -5.42 14.02 7.54
CA THR A 149 -5.05 12.87 8.38
C THR A 149 -6.11 12.64 9.47
N ARG A 150 -6.51 13.71 10.17
CA ARG A 150 -7.57 13.67 11.20
C ARG A 150 -8.92 13.27 10.60
N ARG A 151 -9.28 13.84 9.45
CA ARG A 151 -10.54 13.54 8.74
C ARG A 151 -10.61 12.08 8.32
N HIS A 152 -9.56 11.55 7.70
CA HIS A 152 -9.50 10.16 7.27
C HIS A 152 -9.55 9.20 8.47
N SER A 153 -8.83 9.49 9.55
CA SER A 153 -8.88 8.70 10.78
C SER A 153 -10.28 8.69 11.41
N PHE A 154 -10.96 9.83 11.42
CA PHE A 154 -12.34 9.93 11.90
C PHE A 154 -13.30 9.09 11.05
N ILE A 155 -13.18 9.16 9.71
CA ILE A 155 -13.99 8.38 8.79
C ILE A 155 -13.75 6.88 8.99
N THR A 156 -12.50 6.42 9.15
CA THR A 156 -12.18 5.01 9.39
C THR A 156 -12.80 4.52 10.70
N SER A 157 -12.79 5.35 11.75
CA SER A 157 -13.49 5.07 13.01
C SER A 157 -14.99 4.95 12.83
N LEU A 158 -15.65 5.88 12.12
CA LEU A 158 -17.08 5.83 11.81
C LEU A 158 -17.50 4.60 11.02
N LEU A 159 -16.61 4.11 10.12
CA LEU A 159 -16.85 2.90 9.34
C LEU A 159 -16.60 1.61 10.12
N GLY A 160 -16.19 1.73 11.38
CA GLY A 160 -15.99 0.59 12.29
C GLY A 160 -14.66 -0.13 12.11
N ILE A 161 -13.69 0.46 11.43
CA ILE A 161 -12.33 -0.11 11.34
C ILE A 161 -11.66 0.01 12.70
N ARG A 162 -11.43 -1.13 13.36
CA ARG A 162 -10.93 -1.19 14.75
C ARG A 162 -9.41 -1.18 14.84
N HIS A 163 -8.74 -1.51 13.77
CA HIS A 163 -7.29 -1.66 13.74
C HIS A 163 -6.67 -0.55 12.90
N VAL A 164 -5.81 0.24 13.54
CA VAL A 164 -5.12 1.35 12.89
C VAL A 164 -3.62 1.18 13.07
N VAL A 165 -2.89 1.34 11.98
CA VAL A 165 -1.43 1.41 11.97
C VAL A 165 -1.04 2.83 11.58
N LEU A 166 -0.29 3.52 12.44
CA LEU A 166 0.31 4.81 12.11
C LEU A 166 1.66 4.57 11.44
N ALA A 167 1.81 5.05 10.23
CA ALA A 167 3.06 5.00 9.46
C ALA A 167 3.62 6.42 9.33
N VAL A 168 4.65 6.73 10.12
CA VAL A 168 5.38 7.99 10.00
C VAL A 168 6.39 7.84 8.86
N ASN A 169 6.10 8.51 7.76
CA ASN A 169 6.84 8.41 6.51
C ASN A 169 7.81 9.57 6.32
N LYS A 170 8.76 9.44 5.39
CA LYS A 170 9.76 10.44 5.03
C LYS A 170 10.65 10.85 6.22
N MET A 171 10.95 9.91 7.09
CA MET A 171 11.83 10.12 8.25
C MET A 171 13.25 10.52 7.86
N ASP A 172 13.67 10.19 6.64
CA ASP A 172 14.93 10.62 6.03
C ASP A 172 15.04 12.14 5.93
N LEU A 173 13.92 12.84 5.65
CA LEU A 173 13.89 14.31 5.54
C LEU A 173 14.09 15.02 6.89
N VAL A 174 13.87 14.32 7.98
CA VAL A 174 14.10 14.81 9.35
C VAL A 174 15.28 14.10 10.02
N ASN A 175 16.20 13.51 9.22
CA ASN A 175 17.38 12.79 9.68
C ASN A 175 17.07 11.67 10.70
N TYR A 176 15.93 10.99 10.55
CA TYR A 176 15.43 9.93 11.43
C TYR A 176 15.35 10.36 12.91
N ASP A 177 15.03 11.64 13.16
CA ASP A 177 14.96 12.18 14.51
C ASP A 177 13.88 11.49 15.35
N GLN A 178 14.30 10.89 16.46
CA GLN A 178 13.42 10.15 17.37
C GLN A 178 12.39 11.07 18.05
N VAL A 179 12.77 12.31 18.36
CA VAL A 179 11.86 13.26 19.03
C VAL A 179 10.69 13.64 18.12
N THR A 180 10.99 13.85 16.84
CA THR A 180 9.97 14.11 15.81
C THR A 180 9.00 12.93 15.70
N PHE A 181 9.52 11.70 15.63
CA PHE A 181 8.70 10.49 15.59
C PHE A 181 7.79 10.38 16.82
N ASP A 182 8.37 10.48 18.01
CA ASP A 182 7.63 10.35 19.28
C ASP A 182 6.55 11.43 19.44
N THR A 183 6.83 12.65 18.98
CA THR A 183 5.86 13.75 19.00
C THR A 183 4.65 13.44 18.10
N ILE A 184 4.90 12.99 16.85
CA ILE A 184 3.83 12.62 15.92
C ILE A 184 2.99 11.46 16.49
N VAL A 185 3.63 10.46 17.08
CA VAL A 185 2.93 9.33 17.70
C VAL A 185 2.08 9.79 18.89
N ALA A 186 2.59 10.69 19.73
CA ALA A 186 1.86 11.24 20.87
C ALA A 186 0.63 12.05 20.41
N ASP A 187 0.82 12.95 19.45
CA ASP A 187 -0.25 13.77 18.87
C ASP A 187 -1.36 12.91 18.23
N PHE A 188 -0.96 11.86 17.52
CA PHE A 188 -1.93 10.94 16.92
C PHE A 188 -2.70 10.16 17.98
N ARG A 189 -2.04 9.69 19.04
CA ARG A 189 -2.69 8.98 20.14
C ARG A 189 -3.67 9.87 20.89
N GLU A 190 -3.30 11.12 21.15
CA GLU A 190 -4.20 12.10 21.78
C GLU A 190 -5.45 12.30 20.94
N PHE A 191 -5.28 12.52 19.64
CA PHE A 191 -6.39 12.65 18.71
C PHE A 191 -7.24 11.37 18.67
N ALA A 192 -6.65 10.20 18.51
CA ALA A 192 -7.37 8.92 18.40
C ALA A 192 -8.19 8.60 19.67
N ASN A 193 -7.72 9.02 20.85
CA ASN A 193 -8.47 8.87 22.11
C ASN A 193 -9.68 9.81 22.21
N SER A 194 -9.75 10.85 21.37
CA SER A 194 -10.85 11.82 21.34
C SER A 194 -11.96 11.44 20.36
N VAL A 195 -11.75 10.38 19.56
CA VAL A 195 -12.62 9.94 18.45
C VAL A 195 -13.19 8.56 18.71
#